data_b2a81716e17161d35ea4074d6ab8a891
#
_entry.id   b2a81716e17161d35ea4074d6ab8a891
#
_cell.length_a   1.000
_cell.length_b   1.000
_cell.length_c   1.000
_cell.angle_alpha   90.00
_cell.angle_beta   90.00
_cell.angle_gamma   90.00
#
_symmetry.space_group_name_H-M   'P 1'
#
loop_
_entity.id
_entity.type
_entity.pdbx_description
1 polymer ?
#
loop_
_entity_poly.entity_id
_entity_poly.type
_entity_poly.pdbx_seq_one_letter_code
_entity_poly.pdbx_strand_id
1 'polypeptide(L)'
;MRRFAAVGAMATAVDIGVAVALLRWGWALLTADLVALVAAAAFAHPLHRLITLRDDPFTRWMRSPSMFAAVVATAGLVDLLVLSWARVDGSLTDDVLAKATAVAAAAIVRAIAYRALLFRVVRREQEHPVQRPLPDGTHRLSVVLPAYREADRIGDTVARVRAELGACLGGAPDALQVVVV
;
A
#
# COMPACT_ATOMS: atom_id res chain seq x y z
N MET A 1 7.29 3.70 -0.79
CA MET A 1 7.56 3.12 -2.12
C MET A 1 8.57 1.97 -2.08
N ARG A 2 9.81 2.13 -1.55
CA ARG A 2 10.83 1.06 -1.56
C ARG A 2 10.40 -0.25 -0.91
N ARG A 3 9.78 -0.20 0.28
CA ARG A 3 9.30 -1.39 1.01
C ARG A 3 8.22 -2.15 0.23
N PHE A 4 7.32 -1.42 -0.42
CA PHE A 4 6.28 -2.02 -1.27
C PHE A 4 6.87 -2.76 -2.48
N ALA A 5 7.81 -2.12 -3.17
CA ALA A 5 8.51 -2.74 -4.30
C ALA A 5 9.30 -3.99 -3.89
N ALA A 6 9.94 -3.97 -2.71
CA ALA A 6 10.67 -5.12 -2.19
C ALA A 6 9.74 -6.32 -1.92
N VAL A 7 8.59 -6.10 -1.26
CA VAL A 7 7.61 -7.17 -1.02
C VAL A 7 7.04 -7.70 -2.33
N GLY A 8 6.76 -6.81 -3.30
CA GLY A 8 6.31 -7.21 -4.64
C GLY A 8 7.35 -8.07 -5.37
N ALA A 9 8.62 -7.70 -5.32
CA ALA A 9 9.70 -8.48 -5.93
C ALA A 9 9.84 -9.87 -5.27
N MET A 10 9.75 -9.96 -3.94
CA MET A 10 9.78 -11.24 -3.23
C MET A 10 8.57 -12.11 -3.58
N ALA A 11 7.38 -11.56 -3.66
CA ALA A 11 6.18 -12.28 -4.07
C ALA A 11 6.31 -12.80 -5.51
N THR A 12 6.86 -12.01 -6.42
CA THR A 12 7.15 -12.44 -7.79
C THR A 12 8.19 -13.56 -7.85
N ALA A 13 9.23 -13.51 -7.03
CA ALA A 13 10.20 -14.60 -6.94
C ALA A 13 9.57 -15.91 -6.43
N VAL A 14 8.66 -15.82 -5.45
CA VAL A 14 7.90 -17.00 -4.97
C VAL A 14 6.99 -17.53 -6.09
N ASP A 15 6.27 -16.67 -6.80
CA ASP A 15 5.40 -17.05 -7.91
C ASP A 15 6.16 -17.84 -8.98
N ILE A 16 7.23 -17.26 -9.52
CA ILE A 16 8.05 -17.90 -10.54
C ILE A 16 8.71 -19.19 -10.01
N GLY A 17 9.24 -19.14 -8.79
CA GLY A 17 9.90 -20.30 -8.17
C GLY A 17 8.96 -21.50 -7.99
N VAL A 18 7.74 -21.27 -7.50
CA VAL A 18 6.73 -22.32 -7.34
C VAL A 18 6.27 -22.83 -8.69
N ALA A 19 5.99 -21.94 -9.66
CA ALA A 19 5.59 -22.35 -11.01
C ALA A 19 6.63 -23.27 -11.66
N VAL A 20 7.91 -22.88 -11.65
CA VAL A 20 9.01 -23.67 -12.21
C VAL A 20 9.17 -25.01 -11.50
N ALA A 21 9.03 -25.05 -10.17
CA ALA A 21 9.10 -26.30 -9.42
C ALA A 21 7.98 -27.28 -9.84
N LEU A 22 6.75 -26.78 -9.93
CA LEU A 22 5.60 -27.60 -10.32
C LEU A 22 5.69 -28.08 -11.77
N LEU A 23 6.16 -27.22 -12.69
CA LEU A 23 6.42 -27.62 -14.09
C LEU A 23 7.47 -28.73 -14.19
N ARG A 24 8.53 -28.66 -13.39
CA ARG A 24 9.54 -29.74 -13.32
C ARG A 24 8.97 -31.05 -12.78
N TRP A 25 7.92 -30.99 -11.97
CA TRP A 25 7.20 -32.18 -11.49
C TRP A 25 6.12 -32.68 -12.47
N GLY A 26 6.05 -32.09 -13.67
CA GLY A 26 5.13 -32.51 -14.71
C GLY A 26 3.71 -31.98 -14.59
N TRP A 27 3.51 -30.91 -13.78
CA TRP A 27 2.20 -30.26 -13.73
C TRP A 27 1.90 -29.51 -15.01
N ALA A 28 0.63 -29.44 -15.38
CA ALA A 28 0.20 -28.64 -16.52
C ALA A 28 0.42 -27.14 -16.20
N LEU A 29 0.84 -26.37 -17.20
CA LEU A 29 1.25 -24.95 -17.07
C LEU A 29 0.21 -24.11 -16.33
N LEU A 30 -1.07 -24.17 -16.71
CA LEU A 30 -2.12 -23.36 -16.09
C LEU A 30 -2.40 -23.76 -14.62
N THR A 31 -2.31 -25.04 -14.28
CA THR A 31 -2.49 -25.48 -12.90
C THR A 31 -1.30 -25.11 -12.03
N ALA A 32 -0.09 -25.25 -12.56
CA ALA A 32 1.14 -24.82 -11.88
C ALA A 32 1.11 -23.32 -11.61
N ASP A 33 0.66 -22.54 -12.58
CA ASP A 33 0.53 -21.08 -12.48
C ASP A 33 -0.51 -20.67 -11.44
N LEU A 34 -1.70 -21.26 -11.47
CA LEU A 34 -2.74 -20.95 -10.48
C LEU A 34 -2.28 -21.22 -9.05
N VAL A 35 -1.60 -22.34 -8.81
CA VAL A 35 -1.05 -22.67 -7.49
C VAL A 35 0.05 -21.69 -7.09
N ALA A 36 0.92 -21.31 -8.02
CA ALA A 36 1.98 -20.32 -7.80
C ALA A 36 1.42 -18.96 -7.42
N LEU A 37 0.40 -18.46 -8.14
CA LEU A 37 -0.30 -17.21 -7.83
C LEU A 37 -0.91 -17.23 -6.41
N VAL A 38 -1.58 -18.32 -6.03
CA VAL A 38 -2.16 -18.46 -4.69
C VAL A 38 -1.05 -18.45 -3.61
N ALA A 39 0.03 -19.19 -3.84
CA ALA A 39 1.17 -19.21 -2.93
C ALA A 39 1.83 -17.84 -2.78
N ALA A 40 2.06 -17.13 -3.88
CA ALA A 40 2.62 -15.79 -3.88
C ALA A 40 1.70 -14.79 -3.16
N ALA A 41 0.38 -14.87 -3.36
CA ALA A 41 -0.59 -14.02 -2.69
C ALA A 41 -0.63 -14.28 -1.17
N ALA A 42 -0.65 -15.55 -0.78
CA ALA A 42 -0.61 -15.95 0.64
C ALA A 42 0.68 -15.48 1.34
N PHE A 43 1.80 -15.51 0.63
CA PHE A 43 3.09 -15.00 1.12
C PHE A 43 3.09 -13.46 1.20
N ALA A 44 2.60 -12.78 0.16
CA ALA A 44 2.64 -11.31 0.07
C ALA A 44 1.75 -10.64 1.10
N HIS A 45 0.58 -11.20 1.41
CA HIS A 45 -0.41 -10.58 2.29
C HIS A 45 0.14 -10.27 3.70
N PRO A 46 0.71 -11.22 4.46
CA PRO A 46 1.30 -10.92 5.76
C PRO A 46 2.51 -9.99 5.67
N LEU A 47 3.34 -10.11 4.64
CA LEU A 47 4.48 -9.22 4.45
C LEU A 47 4.04 -7.77 4.22
N HIS A 48 3.02 -7.55 3.41
CA HIS A 48 2.47 -6.21 3.24
C HIS A 48 1.93 -5.66 4.57
N ARG A 49 1.24 -6.47 5.38
CA ARG A 49 0.75 -6.03 6.70
C ARG A 49 1.88 -5.68 7.67
N LEU A 50 2.95 -6.48 7.69
CA LEU A 50 4.04 -6.34 8.66
C LEU A 50 5.08 -5.27 8.25
N ILE A 51 5.38 -5.16 6.96
CA ILE A 51 6.49 -4.33 6.45
C ILE A 51 5.98 -3.03 5.83
N THR A 52 4.96 -3.13 4.97
CA THR A 52 4.51 -1.97 4.18
C THR A 52 3.56 -1.08 4.96
N LEU A 53 2.70 -1.68 5.79
CA LEU A 53 1.59 -0.98 6.46
C LEU A 53 1.92 -0.53 7.88
N ARG A 54 3.11 -0.83 8.37
CA ARG A 54 3.45 -0.59 9.77
C ARG A 54 3.39 0.89 10.15
N ASP A 55 3.78 1.78 9.23
CA ASP A 55 4.01 3.20 9.52
C ASP A 55 3.26 4.17 8.58
N ASP A 56 2.36 3.66 7.70
CA ASP A 56 1.72 4.50 6.70
C ASP A 56 0.19 4.57 6.87
N PRO A 57 -0.35 5.71 7.36
CA PRO A 57 -1.78 5.89 7.56
C PRO A 57 -2.57 5.89 6.24
N PHE A 58 -1.94 6.18 5.10
CA PHE A 58 -2.59 6.23 3.79
C PHE A 58 -2.88 4.87 3.17
N THR A 59 -2.35 3.78 3.75
CA THR A 59 -2.54 2.42 3.24
C THR A 59 -3.66 1.65 3.94
N ARG A 60 -4.61 2.35 4.58
CA ARG A 60 -5.77 1.74 5.26
C ARG A 60 -6.61 0.83 4.37
N TRP A 61 -6.67 1.13 3.07
CA TRP A 61 -7.39 0.30 2.10
C TRP A 61 -6.78 -1.10 1.93
N MET A 62 -5.47 -1.27 2.10
CA MET A 62 -4.83 -2.59 2.10
C MET A 62 -5.15 -3.41 3.37
N ARG A 63 -5.71 -2.78 4.41
CA ARG A 63 -6.20 -3.49 5.59
C ARG A 63 -7.49 -4.26 5.31
N SER A 64 -8.21 -3.92 4.24
CA SER A 64 -9.38 -4.67 3.79
C SER A 64 -8.93 -5.90 3.00
N PRO A 65 -9.13 -7.12 3.51
CA PRO A 65 -8.76 -8.35 2.80
C PRO A 65 -9.47 -8.46 1.45
N SER A 66 -10.69 -7.96 1.36
CA SER A 66 -11.49 -8.00 0.13
C SER A 66 -10.91 -7.13 -0.98
N MET A 67 -10.41 -5.93 -0.67
CA MET A 67 -9.76 -5.08 -1.66
C MET A 67 -8.43 -5.66 -2.13
N PHE A 68 -7.64 -6.21 -1.21
CA PHE A 68 -6.43 -6.92 -1.58
C PHE A 68 -6.76 -8.12 -2.49
N ALA A 69 -7.74 -8.94 -2.11
CA ALA A 69 -8.18 -10.08 -2.89
C ALA A 69 -8.68 -9.67 -4.29
N ALA A 70 -9.44 -8.57 -4.40
CA ALA A 70 -9.91 -8.06 -5.69
C ALA A 70 -8.75 -7.66 -6.61
N VAL A 71 -7.74 -6.95 -6.11
CA VAL A 71 -6.56 -6.58 -6.91
C VAL A 71 -5.76 -7.80 -7.32
N VAL A 72 -5.56 -8.76 -6.41
CA VAL A 72 -4.85 -10.01 -6.69
C VAL A 72 -5.61 -10.83 -7.72
N ALA A 73 -6.94 -10.99 -7.57
CA ALA A 73 -7.78 -11.73 -8.52
C ALA A 73 -7.77 -11.09 -9.91
N THR A 74 -7.87 -9.75 -9.99
CA THR A 74 -7.82 -9.05 -11.29
C THR A 74 -6.46 -9.23 -11.97
N ALA A 75 -5.36 -9.07 -11.23
CA ALA A 75 -4.02 -9.25 -11.76
C ALA A 75 -3.76 -10.73 -12.13
N GLY A 76 -4.25 -11.68 -11.32
CA GLY A 76 -4.15 -13.09 -11.59
C GLY A 76 -4.94 -13.51 -12.84
N LEU A 77 -6.13 -12.93 -13.04
CA LEU A 77 -6.89 -13.17 -14.27
C LEU A 77 -6.13 -12.69 -15.52
N VAL A 78 -5.49 -11.52 -15.44
CA VAL A 78 -4.65 -11.01 -16.54
C VAL A 78 -3.46 -11.92 -16.78
N ASP A 79 -2.81 -12.39 -15.71
CA ASP A 79 -1.69 -13.33 -15.79
C ASP A 79 -2.09 -14.61 -16.53
N LEU A 80 -3.19 -15.25 -16.10
CA LEU A 80 -3.74 -16.44 -16.74
C LEU A 80 -4.15 -16.21 -18.22
N LEU A 81 -4.76 -15.08 -18.54
CA LEU A 81 -5.14 -14.74 -19.90
C LEU A 81 -3.91 -14.56 -20.80
N VAL A 82 -2.91 -13.80 -20.33
CA VAL A 82 -1.66 -13.62 -21.09
C VAL A 82 -0.93 -14.93 -21.25
N LEU A 83 -0.85 -15.74 -20.20
CA LEU A 83 -0.22 -17.05 -20.24
C LEU A 83 -0.93 -18.00 -21.21
N SER A 84 -2.27 -18.02 -21.22
CA SER A 84 -3.05 -18.85 -22.13
C SER A 84 -2.87 -18.44 -23.61
N TRP A 85 -2.67 -17.14 -23.85
CA TRP A 85 -2.43 -16.59 -25.18
C TRP A 85 -0.99 -16.76 -25.64
N ALA A 86 -0.01 -16.59 -24.72
CA ALA A 86 1.42 -16.73 -25.02
C ALA A 86 1.89 -18.19 -25.08
N ARG A 87 1.00 -19.14 -24.77
CA ARG A 87 1.33 -20.57 -24.76
C ARG A 87 1.75 -21.01 -26.17
N VAL A 88 2.99 -21.42 -26.27
CA VAL A 88 3.54 -22.13 -27.44
C VAL A 88 3.82 -23.55 -26.97
N ASP A 89 3.35 -24.54 -27.69
CA ASP A 89 3.70 -25.95 -27.40
C ASP A 89 5.20 -26.12 -27.63
N GLY A 90 5.97 -26.08 -26.57
CA GLY A 90 7.41 -25.95 -26.64
C GLY A 90 8.17 -26.54 -25.46
N SER A 91 9.35 -26.04 -25.27
CA SER A 91 10.28 -26.45 -24.22
C SER A 91 9.93 -25.76 -22.89
N LEU A 92 10.54 -26.28 -21.79
CA LEU A 92 10.46 -25.60 -20.47
C LEU A 92 10.88 -24.13 -20.53
N THR A 93 11.80 -23.78 -21.45
CA THR A 93 12.24 -22.40 -21.67
C THR A 93 11.11 -21.52 -22.21
N ASP A 94 10.31 -22.05 -23.13
CA ASP A 94 9.16 -21.32 -23.70
C ASP A 94 8.07 -21.09 -22.64
N ASP A 95 7.82 -22.09 -21.79
CA ASP A 95 6.90 -21.96 -20.65
C ASP A 95 7.37 -20.87 -19.65
N VAL A 96 8.67 -20.84 -19.36
CA VAL A 96 9.24 -19.83 -18.45
C VAL A 96 9.17 -18.43 -19.06
N LEU A 97 9.42 -18.28 -20.36
CA LEU A 97 9.29 -16.99 -21.08
C LEU A 97 7.84 -16.52 -21.12
N ALA A 98 6.89 -17.43 -21.41
CA ALA A 98 5.46 -17.13 -21.37
C ALA A 98 5.03 -16.66 -19.97
N LYS A 99 5.47 -17.36 -18.92
CA LYS A 99 5.22 -16.96 -17.52
C LYS A 99 5.83 -15.60 -17.20
N ALA A 100 7.08 -15.33 -17.59
CA ALA A 100 7.71 -14.04 -17.35
C ALA A 100 6.94 -12.89 -17.98
N THR A 101 6.42 -13.09 -19.21
CA THR A 101 5.59 -12.11 -19.93
C THR A 101 4.27 -11.87 -19.19
N ALA A 102 3.60 -12.93 -18.75
CA ALA A 102 2.35 -12.86 -18.00
C ALA A 102 2.52 -12.11 -16.67
N VAL A 103 3.57 -12.43 -15.91
CA VAL A 103 3.93 -11.74 -14.66
C VAL A 103 4.19 -10.25 -14.89
N ALA A 104 4.90 -9.88 -15.96
CA ALA A 104 5.15 -8.48 -16.30
C ALA A 104 3.83 -7.73 -16.59
N ALA A 105 2.92 -8.32 -17.37
CA ALA A 105 1.60 -7.74 -17.64
C ALA A 105 0.78 -7.59 -16.35
N ALA A 106 0.72 -8.62 -15.52
CA ALA A 106 0.02 -8.59 -14.23
C ALA A 106 0.61 -7.55 -13.27
N ALA A 107 1.94 -7.34 -13.28
CA ALA A 107 2.59 -6.32 -12.48
C ALA A 107 2.18 -4.90 -12.89
N ILE A 108 2.04 -4.63 -14.19
CA ILE A 108 1.55 -3.35 -14.71
C ILE A 108 0.11 -3.11 -14.24
N VAL A 109 -0.77 -4.11 -14.39
CA VAL A 109 -2.17 -4.02 -13.95
C VAL A 109 -2.25 -3.77 -12.44
N ARG A 110 -1.45 -4.46 -11.62
CA ARG A 110 -1.36 -4.22 -10.19
C ARG A 110 -0.93 -2.79 -9.87
N ALA A 111 0.11 -2.29 -10.54
CA ALA A 111 0.59 -0.93 -10.33
C ALA A 111 -0.48 0.13 -10.66
N ILE A 112 -1.22 -0.05 -11.77
CA ILE A 112 -2.34 0.82 -12.15
C ILE A 112 -3.48 0.73 -11.13
N ALA A 113 -3.87 -0.47 -10.73
CA ALA A 113 -4.94 -0.70 -9.76
C ALA A 113 -4.60 -0.06 -8.39
N TYR A 114 -3.39 -0.26 -7.89
CA TYR A 114 -2.94 0.36 -6.65
C TYR A 114 -2.92 1.88 -6.74
N ARG A 115 -2.45 2.44 -7.85
CA ARG A 115 -2.45 3.88 -8.07
C ARG A 115 -3.89 4.44 -8.09
N ALA A 116 -4.80 3.80 -8.81
CA ALA A 116 -6.19 4.22 -8.91
C ALA A 116 -6.91 4.15 -7.55
N LEU A 117 -6.68 3.09 -6.78
CA LEU A 117 -7.24 2.92 -5.44
C LEU A 117 -6.69 3.95 -4.47
N LEU A 118 -5.38 4.22 -4.49
CA LEU A 118 -4.75 5.22 -3.65
C LEU A 118 -5.35 6.61 -3.89
N PHE A 119 -5.51 7.01 -5.15
CA PHE A 119 -6.13 8.29 -5.50
C PHE A 119 -7.59 8.39 -5.03
N ARG A 120 -8.37 7.30 -5.11
CA ARG A 120 -9.74 7.29 -4.60
C ARG A 120 -9.81 7.49 -3.09
N VAL A 121 -8.90 6.85 -2.34
CA VAL A 121 -8.85 6.99 -0.88
C VAL A 121 -8.46 8.41 -0.49
N VAL A 122 -7.40 8.95 -1.07
CA VAL A 122 -6.95 10.32 -0.81
C VAL A 122 -8.06 11.33 -1.14
N ARG A 123 -8.74 11.17 -2.26
CA ARG A 123 -9.85 12.04 -2.65
C ARG A 123 -11.03 11.95 -1.68
N ARG A 124 -11.42 10.75 -1.25
CA ARG A 124 -12.47 10.58 -0.24
C ARG A 124 -12.12 11.19 1.11
N GLU A 125 -10.87 11.08 1.54
CA GLU A 125 -10.41 11.70 2.79
C GLU A 125 -10.38 13.23 2.69
N GLN A 126 -10.12 13.79 1.50
CA GLN A 126 -10.20 15.22 1.24
C GLN A 126 -11.65 15.73 1.18
N GLU A 127 -12.56 14.97 0.55
CA GLU A 127 -13.98 15.31 0.42
C GLU A 127 -14.75 15.13 1.75
N HIS A 128 -14.33 14.15 2.55
CA HIS A 128 -14.95 13.82 3.83
C HIS A 128 -13.86 13.68 4.90
N PRO A 129 -13.27 14.78 5.38
CA PRO A 129 -12.31 14.72 6.45
C PRO A 129 -12.97 14.04 7.65
N VAL A 130 -12.32 13.01 8.17
CA VAL A 130 -12.80 12.34 9.38
C VAL A 130 -12.86 13.39 10.48
N GLN A 131 -14.06 13.86 10.80
CA GLN A 131 -14.28 14.70 11.95
C GLN A 131 -13.94 13.86 13.18
N ARG A 132 -12.72 14.03 13.68
CA ARG A 132 -12.41 13.52 15.01
C ARG A 132 -13.28 14.32 15.98
N PRO A 133 -13.99 13.66 16.92
CA PRO A 133 -14.64 14.41 17.99
C PRO A 133 -13.56 15.29 18.60
N LEU A 134 -13.87 16.58 18.71
CA LEU A 134 -13.00 17.52 19.42
C LEU A 134 -12.77 16.92 20.81
N PRO A 135 -11.53 16.81 21.28
CA PRO A 135 -11.28 16.39 22.64
C PRO A 135 -12.06 17.32 23.56
N ASP A 136 -12.73 16.74 24.54
CA ASP A 136 -13.41 17.52 25.59
C ASP A 136 -12.34 18.44 26.20
N GLY A 137 -12.46 19.71 25.95
CA GLY A 137 -11.46 20.68 26.38
C GLY A 137 -12.04 22.08 26.46
N THR A 138 -11.54 22.84 27.41
CA THR A 138 -11.90 24.25 27.67
C THR A 138 -11.18 25.23 26.75
N HIS A 139 -10.39 24.72 25.79
CA HIS A 139 -9.59 25.58 24.90
C HIS A 139 -10.48 26.30 23.88
N ARG A 140 -10.29 27.59 23.75
CA ARG A 140 -10.97 28.44 22.76
C ARG A 140 -10.39 28.25 21.34
N LEU A 141 -9.11 27.86 21.25
CA LEU A 141 -8.40 27.64 19.99
C LEU A 141 -7.44 26.44 20.12
N SER A 142 -7.50 25.53 19.17
CA SER A 142 -6.51 24.46 19.02
C SER A 142 -5.78 24.61 17.70
N VAL A 143 -4.45 24.70 17.75
CA VAL A 143 -3.58 24.82 16.57
C VAL A 143 -2.83 23.50 16.39
N VAL A 144 -2.96 22.91 15.21
CA VAL A 144 -2.24 21.68 14.86
C VAL A 144 -1.06 22.06 13.95
N LEU A 145 0.16 21.76 14.42
CA LEU A 145 1.40 21.98 13.66
C LEU A 145 1.87 20.65 13.10
N PRO A 146 1.82 20.44 11.79
CA PRO A 146 2.42 19.26 11.19
C PRO A 146 3.95 19.38 11.23
N ALA A 147 4.62 18.43 11.90
CA ALA A 147 6.07 18.40 12.01
C ALA A 147 6.61 17.10 11.41
N TYR A 148 7.24 17.21 10.25
CA TYR A 148 7.95 16.11 9.63
C TYR A 148 9.44 16.44 9.51
N ARG A 149 10.27 15.79 10.34
CA ARG A 149 11.73 16.03 10.42
C ARG A 149 12.12 17.48 10.76
N GLU A 150 11.32 18.13 11.60
CA GLU A 150 11.50 19.53 12.01
C GLU A 150 12.03 19.66 13.46
N ALA A 151 12.72 18.63 13.97
CA ALA A 151 13.17 18.57 15.37
C ALA A 151 13.90 19.84 15.82
N ASP A 152 14.74 20.41 14.95
CA ASP A 152 15.56 21.57 15.28
C ASP A 152 14.80 22.92 15.25
N ARG A 153 13.61 22.95 14.61
CA ARG A 153 12.84 24.21 14.40
C ARG A 153 11.48 24.21 15.03
N ILE A 154 10.94 23.05 15.38
CA ILE A 154 9.58 22.94 15.90
C ILE A 154 9.42 23.67 17.23
N GLY A 155 10.44 23.67 18.09
CA GLY A 155 10.44 24.39 19.36
C GLY A 155 10.20 25.89 19.18
N ASP A 156 10.95 26.53 18.28
CA ASP A 156 10.82 27.96 17.98
C ASP A 156 9.46 28.28 17.34
N THR A 157 8.96 27.38 16.47
CA THR A 157 7.64 27.53 15.85
C THR A 157 6.53 27.48 16.89
N VAL A 158 6.57 26.53 17.82
CA VAL A 158 5.60 26.43 18.92
C VAL A 158 5.66 27.66 19.82
N ALA A 159 6.87 28.14 20.16
CA ALA A 159 7.05 29.32 20.97
C ALA A 159 6.45 30.57 20.32
N ARG A 160 6.69 30.76 19.02
CA ARG A 160 6.12 31.87 18.23
C ARG A 160 4.60 31.80 18.15
N VAL A 161 4.03 30.65 17.84
CA VAL A 161 2.58 30.43 17.79
C VAL A 161 1.93 30.75 19.14
N ARG A 162 2.53 30.31 20.25
CA ARG A 162 2.04 30.62 21.59
C ARG A 162 2.11 32.10 21.92
N ALA A 163 3.19 32.77 21.54
CA ALA A 163 3.35 34.21 21.79
C ALA A 163 2.32 35.03 21.03
N GLU A 164 2.17 34.79 19.71
CA GLU A 164 1.27 35.54 18.85
C GLU A 164 -0.20 35.28 19.14
N LEU A 165 -0.61 34.01 19.21
CA LEU A 165 -2.01 33.66 19.43
C LEU A 165 -2.43 33.77 20.89
N GLY A 166 -1.53 33.55 21.85
CA GLY A 166 -1.80 33.76 23.26
C GLY A 166 -2.13 35.22 23.57
N ALA A 167 -1.42 36.18 22.94
CA ALA A 167 -1.74 37.60 23.05
C ALA A 167 -3.14 37.93 22.51
N CYS A 168 -3.52 37.34 21.36
CA CYS A 168 -4.84 37.51 20.75
C CYS A 168 -5.99 36.95 21.62
N LEU A 169 -5.71 35.94 22.41
CA LEU A 169 -6.69 35.26 23.28
C LEU A 169 -6.78 35.85 24.71
N GLY A 170 -6.14 37.01 24.92
CA GLY A 170 -6.17 37.71 26.22
C GLY A 170 -5.27 37.10 27.27
N GLY A 171 -4.28 36.29 26.89
CA GLY A 171 -3.27 35.74 27.81
C GLY A 171 -3.77 34.63 28.74
N ALA A 172 -4.99 34.13 28.56
CA ALA A 172 -5.49 33.01 29.37
C ALA A 172 -4.71 31.72 29.04
N PRO A 173 -4.02 31.10 30.02
CA PRO A 173 -3.10 29.98 29.76
C PRO A 173 -3.81 28.76 29.13
N ASP A 174 -5.08 28.57 29.45
CA ASP A 174 -5.88 27.45 28.96
C ASP A 174 -6.68 27.73 27.68
N ALA A 175 -6.57 28.96 27.13
CA ALA A 175 -7.32 29.31 25.94
C ALA A 175 -6.73 28.74 24.64
N LEU A 176 -5.42 28.42 24.61
CA LEU A 176 -4.70 27.95 23.44
C LEU A 176 -4.09 26.58 23.67
N GLN A 177 -4.50 25.63 22.83
CA GLN A 177 -3.86 24.33 22.73
C GLN A 177 -2.98 24.27 21.46
N VAL A 178 -1.73 23.85 21.57
CA VAL A 178 -0.85 23.60 20.42
C VAL A 178 -0.53 22.10 20.39
N VAL A 179 -0.91 21.43 19.31
CA VAL A 179 -0.69 20.01 19.09
C VAL A 179 0.33 19.85 17.97
N VAL A 180 1.43 19.20 18.21
CA VAL A 180 2.44 18.86 17.21
C VAL A 180 2.17 17.42 16.73
N VAL A 181 2.08 17.20 15.40
CA VAL A 181 1.68 15.92 14.77
C VAL A 181 2.75 15.45 13.79
#